data_5dff539041ca1f3e1ccc2fa329a650f7
#
_entry.id   5dff539041ca1f3e1ccc2fa329a650f7
#
_cell.length_a   1.000
_cell.length_b   1.000
_cell.length_c   1.000
_cell.angle_alpha   90.00
_cell.angle_beta   90.00
_cell.angle_gamma   90.00
#
_symmetry.space_group_name_H-M   'P 1'
#
loop_
_entity.id
_entity.type
_entity.pdbx_description
1 polymer ?
#
loop_
_entity_poly.entity_id
_entity_poly.type
_entity_poly.pdbx_seq_one_letter_code
_entity_poly.pdbx_strand_id
1 'polypeptide(L)'
;MGSYLNPGSTAFQGSLRSQIYIDKSGLIEKTNTVLGTEQKYVCVSRPRRFGKSMAANMLAAYYDRDCDTKEFFDKLKISQSEEYLKHLNQYDVLKINMQEFLSATQSMEEMLRLLQKRLITDLKNRYSSYEIEDNLVFAMQDVYANTHHPFIILIDEWDCLFREYQQDKDAQKKYLDFLRFWLKDKDYIALAYMTGILPIKKYGSHSALNMFMEYSMTDPGELAEFFGFTEEEVKGLCEEYAMNFEEVKAWYDGYDLISLSRFGDKRYSIYSPKSVVEAMLRHKFGTYWNRTETYEALKIYIQMNMDGLKDSVIQMLAGEGVRINTGTFSNDMTTFATKDDVLTLLVHLGYLTYNSETEKVTIPNKEVSQEYLNAISTMDWHEVMRSVENSRKLVEALWNQDAKAVAAGIENVHDEISILQYHDENSLSCTIHLAFYFAREYYTIIRELPTGKGFADICMIPRKIHADKPAVIIELKWDKDAEGAIAQIKEKKYVKSLEDYKGNLLLAGINYDKKTKTHTCVIEKVEL
;
A
#
# COMPACT_ATOMS: atom_id res chain seq x y z
N MET A 1 -28.41 -2.97 -23.62
CA MET A 1 -27.30 -3.30 -22.70
C MET A 1 -26.64 -4.59 -23.19
N GLY A 2 -25.35 -4.54 -23.47
CA GLY A 2 -24.52 -5.73 -23.72
C GLY A 2 -23.94 -6.28 -22.43
N SER A 3 -23.25 -7.42 -22.52
CA SER A 3 -22.54 -7.96 -21.35
C SER A 3 -21.29 -7.14 -21.01
N TYR A 4 -20.62 -6.61 -22.01
CA TYR A 4 -19.38 -5.84 -21.90
C TYR A 4 -19.50 -4.44 -22.50
N LEU A 5 -20.33 -4.27 -23.54
CA LEU A 5 -20.65 -2.98 -24.13
C LEU A 5 -21.85 -2.38 -23.42
N ASN A 6 -21.68 -1.19 -22.86
CA ASN A 6 -22.68 -0.47 -22.08
C ASN A 6 -23.31 -1.36 -21.00
N PRO A 7 -22.49 -1.80 -19.99
CA PRO A 7 -22.91 -2.82 -19.02
C PRO A 7 -23.92 -2.31 -18.00
N GLY A 8 -24.21 -1.03 -18.02
CA GLY A 8 -25.16 -0.42 -17.10
C GLY A 8 -24.57 -0.03 -15.74
N SER A 9 -25.42 0.43 -14.85
CA SER A 9 -25.02 1.02 -13.56
C SER A 9 -25.20 0.11 -12.34
N THR A 10 -25.67 -1.13 -12.52
CA THR A 10 -26.05 -2.02 -11.40
C THR A 10 -24.92 -2.25 -10.40
N ALA A 11 -23.69 -2.47 -10.89
CA ALA A 11 -22.53 -2.69 -10.03
C ALA A 11 -22.20 -1.44 -9.17
N PHE A 12 -22.30 -0.25 -9.75
CA PHE A 12 -22.08 1.01 -9.03
C PHE A 12 -23.21 1.29 -8.03
N GLN A 13 -24.47 1.04 -8.40
CA GLN A 13 -25.59 1.13 -7.46
C GLN A 13 -25.41 0.19 -6.26
N GLY A 14 -24.86 -1.01 -6.46
CA GLY A 14 -24.50 -1.92 -5.38
C GLY A 14 -23.49 -1.29 -4.42
N SER A 15 -22.49 -0.59 -4.95
CA SER A 15 -21.51 0.14 -4.14
C SER A 15 -22.15 1.27 -3.33
N LEU A 16 -23.02 2.07 -3.93
CA LEU A 16 -23.73 3.18 -3.26
C LEU A 16 -24.65 2.71 -2.12
N ARG A 17 -25.16 1.48 -2.20
CA ARG A 17 -26.02 0.87 -1.15
C ARG A 17 -25.24 0.18 -0.05
N SER A 18 -23.92 0.12 -0.13
CA SER A 18 -23.08 -0.48 0.91
C SER A 18 -23.22 0.33 2.21
N GLN A 19 -23.12 -0.34 3.36
CA GLN A 19 -23.19 0.31 4.68
C GLN A 19 -22.14 1.40 4.85
N ILE A 20 -20.97 1.19 4.25
CA ILE A 20 -19.90 2.20 4.18
C ILE A 20 -19.59 2.42 2.71
N TYR A 21 -19.81 3.62 2.24
CA TYR A 21 -19.41 4.10 0.92
C TYR A 21 -18.68 5.43 1.07
N ILE A 22 -17.48 5.51 0.53
CA ILE A 22 -16.69 6.74 0.48
C ILE A 22 -16.70 7.28 -0.94
N ASP A 23 -17.09 8.53 -1.09
CA ASP A 23 -17.20 9.21 -2.37
C ASP A 23 -15.82 9.53 -2.97
N LYS A 24 -15.47 8.79 -4.02
CA LYS A 24 -14.25 8.97 -4.83
C LYS A 24 -14.56 9.53 -6.22
N SER A 25 -15.73 10.13 -6.42
CA SER A 25 -16.17 10.63 -7.73
C SER A 25 -15.32 11.78 -8.28
N GLY A 26 -14.46 12.39 -7.47
CA GLY A 26 -13.43 13.30 -7.97
C GLY A 26 -12.45 12.66 -8.98
N LEU A 27 -12.34 11.33 -9.00
CA LEU A 27 -11.61 10.62 -10.06
C LEU A 27 -12.20 10.91 -11.46
N ILE A 28 -13.51 11.07 -11.56
CA ILE A 28 -14.20 11.37 -12.82
C ILE A 28 -13.74 12.73 -13.36
N GLU A 29 -13.57 13.71 -12.50
CA GLU A 29 -13.05 15.02 -12.92
C GLU A 29 -11.65 14.87 -13.55
N LYS A 30 -10.78 14.04 -12.95
CA LYS A 30 -9.46 13.76 -13.52
C LYS A 30 -9.53 13.04 -14.85
N THR A 31 -10.39 12.04 -14.99
CA THR A 31 -10.56 11.34 -16.27
C THR A 31 -11.22 12.23 -17.33
N ASN A 32 -12.14 13.14 -16.97
CA ASN A 32 -12.73 14.11 -17.90
C ASN A 32 -11.69 15.03 -18.53
N THR A 33 -10.67 15.47 -17.78
CA THR A 33 -9.63 16.38 -18.30
C THR A 33 -8.76 15.76 -19.39
N VAL A 34 -8.67 14.44 -19.46
CA VAL A 34 -7.82 13.73 -20.44
C VAL A 34 -8.59 13.12 -21.60
N LEU A 35 -9.93 13.19 -21.60
CA LEU A 35 -10.77 12.65 -22.68
C LEU A 35 -10.37 13.23 -24.04
N GLY A 36 -10.12 12.35 -25.01
CA GLY A 36 -9.77 12.71 -26.38
C GLY A 36 -8.43 13.42 -26.55
N THR A 37 -7.60 13.49 -25.51
CA THR A 37 -6.24 14.05 -25.55
C THR A 37 -5.18 12.95 -25.75
N GLU A 38 -3.92 13.35 -25.88
CA GLU A 38 -2.79 12.40 -25.88
C GLU A 38 -2.63 11.66 -24.53
N GLN A 39 -3.16 12.23 -23.42
CA GLN A 39 -3.15 11.65 -22.08
C GLN A 39 -4.33 10.71 -21.80
N LYS A 40 -5.14 10.39 -22.81
CA LYS A 40 -6.32 9.50 -22.68
C LYS A 40 -6.02 8.07 -22.24
N TYR A 41 -4.77 7.69 -22.11
CA TYR A 41 -4.33 6.36 -21.70
C TYR A 41 -3.90 6.39 -20.24
N VAL A 42 -4.71 5.88 -19.34
CA VAL A 42 -4.51 5.89 -17.89
C VAL A 42 -4.37 4.48 -17.35
N CYS A 43 -3.29 4.19 -16.63
CA CYS A 43 -3.10 2.91 -15.94
C CYS A 43 -2.89 3.12 -14.44
N VAL A 44 -3.72 2.47 -13.62
CA VAL A 44 -3.66 2.58 -12.16
C VAL A 44 -3.28 1.24 -11.54
N SER A 45 -2.14 1.21 -10.86
CA SER A 45 -1.63 0.03 -10.17
C SER A 45 -1.71 0.25 -8.66
N ARG A 46 -2.55 -0.55 -7.98
CA ARG A 46 -2.75 -0.52 -6.52
C ARG A 46 -2.87 -1.94 -5.99
N PRO A 47 -2.53 -2.17 -4.73
CA PRO A 47 -2.74 -3.46 -4.07
C PRO A 47 -4.19 -3.93 -4.20
N ARG A 48 -4.43 -5.20 -3.93
CA ARG A 48 -5.80 -5.72 -3.87
C ARG A 48 -6.61 -4.96 -2.82
N ARG A 49 -7.92 -4.78 -3.08
CA ARG A 49 -8.91 -4.17 -2.16
C ARG A 49 -8.74 -2.68 -1.89
N PHE A 50 -7.98 -1.98 -2.73
CA PHE A 50 -7.87 -0.52 -2.71
C PHE A 50 -8.96 0.21 -3.52
N GLY A 51 -10.01 -0.50 -3.96
CA GLY A 51 -11.16 0.13 -4.62
C GLY A 51 -11.08 0.22 -6.15
N LYS A 52 -10.09 -0.41 -6.81
CA LYS A 52 -9.89 -0.35 -8.29
C LYS A 52 -11.16 -0.73 -9.08
N SER A 53 -11.74 -1.88 -8.80
CA SER A 53 -12.95 -2.35 -9.50
C SER A 53 -14.17 -1.48 -9.19
N MET A 54 -14.26 -0.89 -7.99
CA MET A 54 -15.31 0.07 -7.64
C MET A 54 -15.16 1.35 -8.46
N ALA A 55 -13.95 1.85 -8.64
CA ALA A 55 -13.65 2.98 -9.51
C ALA A 55 -14.02 2.69 -10.96
N ALA A 56 -13.65 1.53 -11.50
CA ALA A 56 -14.05 1.12 -12.85
C ALA A 56 -15.59 1.01 -13.00
N ASN A 57 -16.30 0.50 -11.99
CA ASN A 57 -17.77 0.46 -11.98
C ASN A 57 -18.39 1.86 -11.95
N MET A 58 -17.82 2.78 -11.19
CA MET A 58 -18.24 4.17 -11.13
C MET A 58 -18.03 4.89 -12.47
N LEU A 59 -16.85 4.74 -13.07
CA LEU A 59 -16.56 5.31 -14.40
C LEU A 59 -17.51 4.73 -15.47
N ALA A 60 -17.75 3.42 -15.44
CA ALA A 60 -18.71 2.79 -16.37
C ALA A 60 -20.11 3.41 -16.22
N ALA A 61 -20.63 3.50 -15.01
CA ALA A 61 -21.95 4.07 -14.75
C ALA A 61 -22.04 5.55 -15.13
N TYR A 62 -20.95 6.30 -14.98
CA TYR A 62 -20.95 7.73 -15.34
C TYR A 62 -20.93 7.96 -16.84
N TYR A 63 -20.11 7.22 -17.59
CA TYR A 63 -19.93 7.45 -19.03
C TYR A 63 -20.98 6.74 -19.90
N ASP A 64 -21.54 5.62 -19.44
CA ASP A 64 -22.43 4.73 -20.23
C ASP A 64 -23.68 5.47 -20.72
N ARG A 65 -23.77 5.62 -22.04
CA ARG A 65 -24.86 6.35 -22.73
C ARG A 65 -26.21 5.63 -22.71
N ASP A 66 -26.25 4.34 -22.40
CA ASP A 66 -27.48 3.57 -22.26
C ASP A 66 -28.04 3.64 -20.82
N CYS A 67 -27.41 4.43 -19.95
CA CYS A 67 -27.83 4.69 -18.59
C CYS A 67 -28.45 6.07 -18.42
N ASP A 68 -29.31 6.21 -17.41
CA ASP A 68 -29.67 7.48 -16.79
C ASP A 68 -29.23 7.40 -15.32
N THR A 69 -28.08 7.99 -15.03
CA THR A 69 -27.45 7.91 -13.70
C THR A 69 -27.33 9.25 -13.02
N LYS A 70 -27.92 10.30 -13.61
CA LYS A 70 -27.85 11.66 -13.09
C LYS A 70 -28.22 11.75 -11.62
N GLU A 71 -29.31 11.10 -11.20
CA GLU A 71 -29.79 11.12 -9.81
C GLU A 71 -28.75 10.56 -8.80
N PHE A 72 -27.91 9.62 -9.23
CA PHE A 72 -26.86 9.07 -8.36
C PHE A 72 -25.69 10.04 -8.24
N PHE A 73 -25.23 10.61 -9.35
CA PHE A 73 -24.07 11.48 -9.37
C PHE A 73 -24.34 12.91 -8.88
N ASP A 74 -25.58 13.42 -8.95
CA ASP A 74 -25.98 14.72 -8.40
C ASP A 74 -25.68 14.84 -6.89
N LYS A 75 -25.58 13.71 -6.18
CA LYS A 75 -25.30 13.63 -4.74
C LYS A 75 -23.81 13.49 -4.41
N LEU A 76 -22.96 13.36 -5.43
CA LEU A 76 -21.53 13.09 -5.27
C LEU A 76 -20.69 14.32 -5.61
N LYS A 77 -19.43 14.31 -5.17
CA LYS A 77 -18.48 15.42 -5.36
C LYS A 77 -18.36 15.88 -6.82
N ILE A 78 -18.43 14.96 -7.77
CA ILE A 78 -18.34 15.26 -9.22
C ILE A 78 -19.41 16.24 -9.68
N SER A 79 -20.57 16.32 -9.02
CA SER A 79 -21.64 17.26 -9.37
C SER A 79 -21.22 18.73 -9.29
N GLN A 80 -20.14 19.03 -8.57
CA GLN A 80 -19.56 20.36 -8.44
C GLN A 80 -18.62 20.74 -9.62
N SER A 81 -18.26 19.79 -10.47
CA SER A 81 -17.37 20.02 -11.62
C SER A 81 -18.13 20.69 -12.77
N GLU A 82 -17.49 21.68 -13.41
CA GLU A 82 -18.05 22.37 -14.57
C GLU A 82 -18.30 21.42 -15.76
N GLU A 83 -17.47 20.37 -15.90
CA GLU A 83 -17.55 19.39 -16.97
C GLU A 83 -18.55 18.24 -16.67
N TYR A 84 -19.19 18.24 -15.48
CA TYR A 84 -20.02 17.14 -14.99
C TYR A 84 -21.07 16.70 -16.00
N LEU A 85 -21.98 17.60 -16.41
CA LEU A 85 -23.08 17.25 -17.32
C LEU A 85 -22.65 17.04 -18.77
N LYS A 86 -21.49 17.55 -19.15
CA LYS A 86 -20.98 17.44 -20.51
C LYS A 86 -20.63 16.01 -20.89
N HIS A 87 -20.16 15.23 -19.93
CA HIS A 87 -19.68 13.87 -20.15
C HIS A 87 -20.56 12.78 -19.54
N LEU A 88 -21.53 13.16 -18.69
CA LEU A 88 -22.44 12.22 -18.04
C LEU A 88 -23.31 11.50 -19.10
N ASN A 89 -23.22 10.18 -19.15
CA ASN A 89 -23.99 9.29 -20.03
C ASN A 89 -23.84 9.64 -21.53
N GLN A 90 -22.62 9.93 -22.00
CA GLN A 90 -22.38 10.37 -23.38
C GLN A 90 -21.61 9.37 -24.24
N TYR A 91 -21.06 8.29 -23.68
CA TYR A 91 -20.11 7.43 -24.39
C TYR A 91 -20.57 5.98 -24.48
N ASP A 92 -20.09 5.30 -25.51
CA ASP A 92 -20.11 3.83 -25.51
C ASP A 92 -19.00 3.30 -24.62
N VAL A 93 -19.34 2.51 -23.61
CA VAL A 93 -18.41 2.01 -22.62
C VAL A 93 -18.17 0.52 -22.82
N LEU A 94 -16.92 0.13 -23.08
CA LEU A 94 -16.47 -1.26 -22.99
C LEU A 94 -15.84 -1.48 -21.61
N LYS A 95 -16.44 -2.35 -20.80
CA LYS A 95 -15.90 -2.71 -19.49
C LYS A 95 -15.60 -4.20 -19.42
N ILE A 96 -14.34 -4.52 -19.09
CA ILE A 96 -13.78 -5.87 -19.16
C ILE A 96 -13.04 -6.16 -17.88
N ASN A 97 -13.21 -7.36 -17.32
CA ASN A 97 -12.32 -7.94 -16.33
C ASN A 97 -11.51 -9.05 -17.01
N MET A 98 -10.20 -8.85 -17.14
CA MET A 98 -9.33 -9.82 -17.83
C MET A 98 -9.23 -11.16 -17.10
N GLN A 99 -9.32 -11.15 -15.77
CA GLN A 99 -9.30 -12.38 -14.96
C GLN A 99 -10.48 -13.29 -15.27
N GLU A 100 -11.65 -12.75 -15.62
CA GLU A 100 -12.84 -13.54 -16.01
C GLU A 100 -12.53 -14.39 -17.24
N PHE A 101 -11.93 -13.78 -18.27
CA PHE A 101 -11.58 -14.49 -19.52
C PHE A 101 -10.47 -15.49 -19.31
N LEU A 102 -9.48 -15.15 -18.50
CA LEU A 102 -8.37 -16.05 -18.16
C LEU A 102 -8.87 -17.29 -17.44
N SER A 103 -9.77 -17.12 -16.48
CA SER A 103 -10.34 -18.24 -15.69
C SER A 103 -11.30 -19.12 -16.51
N ALA A 104 -11.85 -18.61 -17.61
CA ALA A 104 -12.78 -19.35 -18.49
C ALA A 104 -12.08 -20.17 -19.59
N THR A 105 -10.73 -20.10 -19.69
CA THR A 105 -9.96 -20.69 -20.78
C THR A 105 -8.71 -21.41 -20.26
N GLN A 106 -8.09 -22.24 -21.12
CA GLN A 106 -6.91 -23.02 -20.74
C GLN A 106 -5.60 -22.46 -21.35
N SER A 107 -5.72 -21.47 -22.24
CA SER A 107 -4.55 -20.83 -22.85
C SER A 107 -4.82 -19.35 -23.12
N MET A 108 -3.74 -18.59 -23.27
CA MET A 108 -3.81 -17.19 -23.63
C MET A 108 -4.48 -16.95 -24.99
N GLU A 109 -4.19 -17.81 -25.99
CA GLU A 109 -4.80 -17.73 -27.31
C GLU A 109 -6.32 -17.93 -27.27
N GLU A 110 -6.79 -18.88 -26.45
CA GLU A 110 -8.22 -19.08 -26.22
C GLU A 110 -8.85 -17.88 -25.51
N MET A 111 -8.15 -17.33 -24.51
CA MET A 111 -8.58 -16.13 -23.80
C MET A 111 -8.80 -14.96 -24.76
N LEU A 112 -7.82 -14.64 -25.60
CA LEU A 112 -7.93 -13.53 -26.55
C LEU A 112 -9.00 -13.77 -27.60
N ARG A 113 -9.15 -15.02 -28.07
CA ARG A 113 -10.22 -15.38 -29.02
C ARG A 113 -11.60 -15.24 -28.40
N LEU A 114 -11.78 -15.72 -27.16
CA LEU A 114 -13.04 -15.58 -26.42
C LEU A 114 -13.38 -14.12 -26.17
N LEU A 115 -12.43 -13.32 -25.71
CA LEU A 115 -12.56 -11.89 -25.50
C LEU A 115 -13.04 -11.19 -26.78
N GLN A 116 -12.30 -11.35 -27.88
CA GLN A 116 -12.67 -10.71 -29.15
C GLN A 116 -14.06 -11.15 -29.62
N LYS A 117 -14.36 -12.45 -29.58
CA LYS A 117 -15.67 -12.97 -29.97
C LYS A 117 -16.80 -12.34 -29.16
N ARG A 118 -16.65 -12.21 -27.83
CA ARG A 118 -17.69 -11.62 -26.97
C ARG A 118 -17.90 -10.14 -27.27
N LEU A 119 -16.82 -9.38 -27.39
CA LEU A 119 -16.90 -7.95 -27.70
C LEU A 119 -17.48 -7.68 -29.08
N ILE A 120 -17.07 -8.42 -30.11
CA ILE A 120 -17.62 -8.31 -31.47
C ILE A 120 -19.10 -8.66 -31.47
N THR A 121 -19.51 -9.67 -30.70
CA THR A 121 -20.94 -10.06 -30.59
C THR A 121 -21.76 -8.89 -30.00
N ASP A 122 -21.29 -8.27 -28.91
CA ASP A 122 -21.97 -7.11 -28.31
C ASP A 122 -22.05 -5.93 -29.29
N LEU A 123 -20.96 -5.64 -30.04
CA LEU A 123 -20.92 -4.58 -31.05
C LEU A 123 -21.93 -4.86 -32.18
N LYS A 124 -21.95 -6.08 -32.74
CA LYS A 124 -22.89 -6.48 -33.80
C LYS A 124 -24.35 -6.43 -33.35
N ASN A 125 -24.65 -6.83 -32.12
CA ASN A 125 -26.00 -6.76 -31.55
C ASN A 125 -26.44 -5.30 -31.37
N ARG A 126 -25.57 -4.42 -30.90
CA ARG A 126 -25.89 -3.01 -30.66
C ARG A 126 -26.02 -2.23 -31.96
N TYR A 127 -25.15 -2.50 -32.90
CA TYR A 127 -25.02 -1.77 -34.17
C TYR A 127 -25.42 -2.63 -35.38
N SER A 128 -26.51 -3.41 -35.23
CA SER A 128 -26.97 -4.38 -36.22
C SER A 128 -27.32 -3.79 -37.59
N SER A 129 -27.48 -2.48 -37.72
CA SER A 129 -27.71 -1.78 -38.99
C SER A 129 -26.44 -1.55 -39.80
N TYR A 130 -25.27 -1.79 -39.24
CA TYR A 130 -23.99 -1.57 -39.91
C TYR A 130 -23.32 -2.92 -40.21
N GLU A 131 -22.54 -2.95 -41.27
CA GLU A 131 -21.65 -4.06 -41.57
C GLU A 131 -20.40 -3.93 -40.65
N ILE A 132 -20.12 -4.97 -39.88
CA ILE A 132 -19.06 -4.98 -38.87
C ILE A 132 -18.18 -6.21 -39.07
N GLU A 133 -16.88 -6.02 -39.22
CA GLU A 133 -15.90 -7.07 -39.41
C GLU A 133 -15.74 -8.00 -38.19
N ASP A 134 -15.25 -9.25 -38.46
CA ASP A 134 -14.95 -10.24 -37.41
C ASP A 134 -13.55 -10.08 -36.76
N ASN A 135 -13.03 -8.87 -36.78
CA ASN A 135 -11.82 -8.49 -36.08
C ASN A 135 -12.14 -7.32 -35.15
N LEU A 136 -11.79 -7.41 -33.87
CA LEU A 136 -12.17 -6.43 -32.86
C LEU A 136 -11.74 -4.99 -33.21
N VAL A 137 -10.52 -4.82 -33.70
CA VAL A 137 -9.98 -3.48 -34.04
C VAL A 137 -10.75 -2.88 -35.21
N PHE A 138 -10.97 -3.65 -36.25
CA PHE A 138 -11.72 -3.21 -37.43
C PHE A 138 -13.21 -3.03 -37.10
N ALA A 139 -13.80 -3.92 -36.29
CA ALA A 139 -15.18 -3.78 -35.81
C ALA A 139 -15.40 -2.43 -35.08
N MET A 140 -14.47 -2.04 -34.22
CA MET A 140 -14.54 -0.76 -33.52
C MET A 140 -14.32 0.44 -34.45
N GLN A 141 -13.44 0.31 -35.46
CA GLN A 141 -13.27 1.31 -36.51
C GLN A 141 -14.54 1.49 -37.34
N ASP A 142 -15.18 0.40 -37.75
CA ASP A 142 -16.44 0.44 -38.50
C ASP A 142 -17.55 1.15 -37.72
N VAL A 143 -17.71 0.80 -36.44
CA VAL A 143 -18.70 1.47 -35.56
C VAL A 143 -18.38 2.95 -35.45
N TYR A 144 -17.13 3.33 -35.17
CA TYR A 144 -16.73 4.72 -35.05
C TYR A 144 -16.90 5.51 -36.36
N ALA A 145 -16.54 4.93 -37.49
CA ALA A 145 -16.69 5.57 -38.81
C ALA A 145 -18.17 5.87 -39.13
N ASN A 146 -19.09 5.00 -38.70
CA ASN A 146 -20.52 5.17 -38.95
C ASN A 146 -21.24 6.06 -37.92
N THR A 147 -20.75 6.10 -36.68
CA THR A 147 -21.46 6.76 -35.56
C THR A 147 -20.79 8.04 -35.09
N HIS A 148 -19.48 8.20 -35.32
CA HIS A 148 -18.61 9.23 -34.73
C HIS A 148 -18.64 9.26 -33.19
N HIS A 149 -19.06 8.14 -32.55
CA HIS A 149 -19.04 8.02 -31.09
C HIS A 149 -17.79 7.27 -30.64
N PRO A 150 -16.86 7.93 -29.95
CA PRO A 150 -15.68 7.28 -29.43
C PRO A 150 -16.02 6.48 -28.17
N PHE A 151 -15.18 5.48 -27.89
CA PHE A 151 -15.37 4.54 -26.78
C PHE A 151 -14.58 4.96 -25.53
N ILE A 152 -15.16 4.67 -24.37
CA ILE A 152 -14.46 4.56 -23.10
C ILE A 152 -14.15 3.07 -22.89
N ILE A 153 -12.87 2.72 -22.81
CA ILE A 153 -12.42 1.33 -22.61
C ILE A 153 -11.87 1.19 -21.20
N LEU A 154 -12.54 0.37 -20.38
CA LEU A 154 -12.19 0.11 -18.98
C LEU A 154 -11.75 -1.35 -18.85
N ILE A 155 -10.47 -1.56 -18.51
CA ILE A 155 -9.87 -2.90 -18.37
C ILE A 155 -9.46 -3.10 -16.93
N ASP A 156 -10.18 -3.95 -16.20
CA ASP A 156 -9.83 -4.34 -14.83
C ASP A 156 -8.98 -5.60 -14.82
N GLU A 157 -8.06 -5.72 -13.84
CA GLU A 157 -7.13 -6.84 -13.68
C GLU A 157 -6.28 -7.10 -14.95
N TRP A 158 -5.83 -6.02 -15.64
CA TRP A 158 -5.07 -6.12 -16.88
C TRP A 158 -3.82 -7.00 -16.74
N ASP A 159 -3.23 -7.07 -15.55
CA ASP A 159 -1.99 -7.75 -15.23
C ASP A 159 -2.17 -9.22 -14.81
N CYS A 160 -3.39 -9.77 -14.86
CA CYS A 160 -3.70 -11.13 -14.40
C CYS A 160 -2.82 -12.20 -15.09
N LEU A 161 -2.52 -12.03 -16.39
CA LEU A 161 -1.66 -12.94 -17.12
C LEU A 161 -0.23 -13.01 -16.55
N PHE A 162 0.30 -11.86 -16.10
CA PHE A 162 1.66 -11.79 -15.51
C PHE A 162 1.72 -12.45 -14.14
N ARG A 163 0.59 -12.51 -13.44
CA ARG A 163 0.47 -13.16 -12.12
C ARG A 163 0.26 -14.66 -12.23
N GLU A 164 -0.47 -15.14 -13.24
CA GLU A 164 -0.83 -16.55 -13.41
C GLU A 164 0.11 -17.31 -14.35
N TYR A 165 0.51 -16.71 -15.47
CA TYR A 165 1.44 -17.27 -16.45
C TYR A 165 2.84 -16.64 -16.32
N GLN A 166 3.40 -16.68 -15.09
CA GLN A 166 4.63 -15.98 -14.75
C GLN A 166 5.83 -16.40 -15.61
N GLN A 167 5.92 -17.68 -15.98
CA GLN A 167 7.04 -18.25 -16.73
C GLN A 167 6.84 -18.22 -18.25
N ASP A 168 5.62 -18.02 -18.74
CA ASP A 168 5.30 -18.04 -20.17
C ASP A 168 5.50 -16.65 -20.79
N LYS A 169 6.76 -16.38 -21.15
CA LYS A 169 7.15 -15.09 -21.76
C LYS A 169 6.54 -14.86 -23.14
N ASP A 170 6.27 -15.94 -23.90
CA ASP A 170 5.63 -15.84 -25.22
C ASP A 170 4.16 -15.43 -25.08
N ALA A 171 3.42 -16.05 -24.16
CA ALA A 171 2.05 -15.65 -23.85
C ALA A 171 1.98 -14.19 -23.39
N GLN A 172 2.88 -13.78 -22.49
CA GLN A 172 2.96 -12.39 -22.01
C GLN A 172 3.22 -11.41 -23.16
N LYS A 173 4.13 -11.73 -24.06
CA LYS A 173 4.43 -10.88 -25.24
C LYS A 173 3.24 -10.75 -26.17
N LYS A 174 2.60 -11.88 -26.57
CA LYS A 174 1.42 -11.88 -27.44
C LYS A 174 0.26 -11.07 -26.84
N TYR A 175 0.07 -11.16 -25.53
CA TYR A 175 -0.94 -10.38 -24.83
C TYR A 175 -0.67 -8.87 -24.90
N LEU A 176 0.57 -8.46 -24.66
CA LEU A 176 0.96 -7.04 -24.78
C LEU A 176 0.87 -6.54 -26.22
N ASP A 177 1.25 -7.36 -27.19
CA ASP A 177 1.13 -7.01 -28.62
C ASP A 177 -0.35 -6.85 -29.02
N PHE A 178 -1.25 -7.71 -28.49
CA PHE A 178 -2.69 -7.55 -28.68
C PHE A 178 -3.21 -6.24 -28.07
N LEU A 179 -2.90 -5.94 -26.81
CA LEU A 179 -3.33 -4.68 -26.17
C LEU A 179 -2.80 -3.46 -26.93
N ARG A 180 -1.54 -3.52 -27.38
CA ARG A 180 -0.94 -2.45 -28.18
C ARG A 180 -1.69 -2.26 -29.51
N PHE A 181 -1.97 -3.33 -30.25
CA PHE A 181 -2.68 -3.27 -31.53
C PHE A 181 -4.10 -2.74 -31.36
N TRP A 182 -4.77 -3.13 -30.27
CA TRP A 182 -6.13 -2.71 -29.98
C TRP A 182 -6.24 -1.25 -29.55
N LEU A 183 -5.28 -0.79 -28.72
CA LEU A 183 -5.43 0.48 -28.01
C LEU A 183 -4.59 1.62 -28.62
N LYS A 184 -3.37 1.34 -29.13
CA LYS A 184 -2.44 2.40 -29.51
C LYS A 184 -2.87 3.12 -30.79
N ASP A 185 -2.80 4.46 -30.75
CA ASP A 185 -3.03 5.34 -31.90
C ASP A 185 -4.40 5.09 -32.58
N LYS A 186 -5.46 5.02 -31.76
CA LYS A 186 -6.84 4.77 -32.23
C LYS A 186 -7.73 5.99 -32.00
N ASP A 187 -8.36 6.45 -33.10
CA ASP A 187 -9.30 7.60 -33.07
C ASP A 187 -10.62 7.24 -32.38
N TYR A 188 -11.01 5.94 -32.39
CA TYR A 188 -12.22 5.48 -31.72
C TYR A 188 -12.11 5.47 -30.19
N ILE A 189 -10.99 5.82 -29.58
CA ILE A 189 -10.81 5.84 -28.13
C ILE A 189 -10.89 7.28 -27.60
N ALA A 190 -11.87 7.54 -26.73
CA ALA A 190 -11.90 8.75 -25.91
C ALA A 190 -11.09 8.59 -24.62
N LEU A 191 -11.12 7.41 -23.99
CA LEU A 191 -10.35 7.05 -22.80
C LEU A 191 -10.05 5.55 -22.81
N ALA A 192 -8.82 5.17 -22.56
CA ALA A 192 -8.45 3.81 -22.17
C ALA A 192 -7.94 3.82 -20.72
N TYR A 193 -8.70 3.21 -19.83
CA TYR A 193 -8.40 3.17 -18.40
C TYR A 193 -8.18 1.72 -17.96
N MET A 194 -6.98 1.43 -17.47
CA MET A 194 -6.61 0.10 -16.99
C MET A 194 -6.37 0.09 -15.49
N THR A 195 -6.76 -0.99 -14.84
CA THR A 195 -6.42 -1.22 -13.44
C THR A 195 -5.75 -2.59 -13.24
N GLY A 196 -4.78 -2.62 -12.35
CA GLY A 196 -4.04 -3.84 -11.97
C GLY A 196 -3.36 -3.70 -10.62
N ILE A 197 -2.56 -4.69 -10.28
CA ILE A 197 -1.67 -4.68 -9.11
C ILE A 197 -0.28 -4.23 -9.54
N LEU A 198 0.24 -4.84 -10.61
CA LEU A 198 1.56 -4.55 -11.14
C LEU A 198 1.54 -3.33 -12.06
N PRO A 199 2.60 -2.51 -12.04
CA PRO A 199 2.83 -1.51 -13.08
C PRO A 199 3.08 -2.20 -14.43
N ILE A 200 3.02 -1.42 -15.51
CA ILE A 200 3.21 -1.93 -16.87
C ILE A 200 4.63 -2.48 -17.00
N LYS A 201 4.73 -3.72 -17.48
CA LYS A 201 5.99 -4.41 -17.63
C LYS A 201 6.93 -3.71 -18.59
N LYS A 202 8.18 -3.53 -18.15
CA LYS A 202 9.28 -3.05 -19.00
C LYS A 202 9.85 -4.24 -19.80
N TYR A 203 9.75 -4.20 -21.14
CA TYR A 203 10.36 -5.16 -22.04
C TYR A 203 11.57 -4.57 -22.75
N GLY A 204 12.77 -5.03 -22.41
CA GLY A 204 14.02 -4.55 -23.02
C GLY A 204 14.13 -3.01 -22.96
N SER A 205 14.45 -2.38 -24.11
CA SER A 205 14.56 -0.92 -24.23
C SER A 205 13.21 -0.23 -24.50
N HIS A 206 12.11 -0.97 -24.75
CA HIS A 206 10.81 -0.41 -25.10
C HIS A 206 9.67 -1.14 -24.38
N SER A 207 8.81 -0.37 -23.68
CA SER A 207 7.55 -0.88 -23.17
C SER A 207 6.55 -1.04 -24.32
N ALA A 208 5.85 -2.17 -24.40
CA ALA A 208 4.81 -2.39 -25.42
C ALA A 208 3.63 -1.40 -25.27
N LEU A 209 3.36 -0.94 -24.04
CA LEU A 209 2.26 -0.04 -23.68
C LEU A 209 2.75 1.34 -23.21
N ASN A 210 3.77 1.87 -23.89
CA ASN A 210 4.41 3.14 -23.52
C ASN A 210 3.53 4.39 -23.68
N MET A 211 2.31 4.24 -24.24
CA MET A 211 1.34 5.33 -24.34
C MET A 211 0.60 5.59 -23.02
N PHE A 212 0.59 4.64 -22.07
CA PHE A 212 -0.12 4.81 -20.81
C PHE A 212 0.65 5.68 -19.83
N MET A 213 -0.05 6.62 -19.22
CA MET A 213 0.36 7.29 -17.98
C MET A 213 0.10 6.34 -16.81
N GLU A 214 1.14 6.01 -16.07
CA GLU A 214 1.07 5.08 -14.96
C GLU A 214 0.97 5.82 -13.63
N TYR A 215 0.06 5.34 -12.79
CA TYR A 215 -0.13 5.79 -11.41
C TYR A 215 0.01 4.59 -10.48
N SER A 216 1.22 4.39 -9.95
CA SER A 216 1.56 3.22 -9.14
C SER A 216 1.69 3.52 -7.65
N MET A 217 2.08 2.52 -6.85
CA MET A 217 2.40 2.72 -5.42
C MET A 217 3.69 3.51 -5.20
N THR A 218 4.61 3.47 -6.16
CA THR A 218 5.88 4.21 -6.09
C THR A 218 5.82 5.58 -6.77
N ASP A 219 4.82 5.79 -7.62
CA ASP A 219 4.52 7.06 -8.28
C ASP A 219 3.00 7.22 -8.43
N PRO A 220 2.30 7.66 -7.37
CA PRO A 220 0.84 7.74 -7.36
C PRO A 220 0.27 8.94 -8.12
N GLY A 221 1.10 9.94 -8.44
CA GLY A 221 0.70 11.15 -9.13
C GLY A 221 -0.55 11.81 -8.52
N GLU A 222 -1.33 12.48 -9.34
CA GLU A 222 -2.57 13.18 -8.95
C GLU A 222 -3.73 12.21 -8.58
N LEU A 223 -3.54 10.91 -8.74
CA LEU A 223 -4.56 9.91 -8.40
C LEU A 223 -4.35 9.28 -7.02
N ALA A 224 -3.43 9.81 -6.19
CA ALA A 224 -3.08 9.27 -4.89
C ALA A 224 -4.29 9.11 -3.95
N GLU A 225 -5.18 10.10 -3.89
CA GLU A 225 -6.31 10.15 -2.94
C GLU A 225 -7.53 9.31 -3.35
N PHE A 226 -7.59 8.85 -4.62
CA PHE A 226 -8.79 8.18 -5.11
C PHE A 226 -8.81 6.66 -4.86
N PHE A 227 -7.69 6.09 -4.42
CA PHE A 227 -7.56 4.67 -4.14
C PHE A 227 -7.09 4.46 -2.70
N GLY A 228 -7.87 3.67 -1.95
CA GLY A 228 -7.76 3.59 -0.50
C GLY A 228 -8.61 4.66 0.19
N PHE A 229 -8.56 4.71 1.52
CA PHE A 229 -9.19 5.77 2.31
C PHE A 229 -8.14 6.75 2.82
N THR A 230 -8.42 8.04 2.72
CA THR A 230 -7.57 9.09 3.30
C THR A 230 -7.75 9.17 4.81
N GLU A 231 -6.80 9.78 5.50
CA GLU A 231 -6.89 9.98 6.95
C GLU A 231 -8.17 10.75 7.36
N GLU A 232 -8.56 11.76 6.58
CA GLU A 232 -9.78 12.55 6.86
C GLU A 232 -11.04 11.70 6.73
N GLU A 233 -11.13 10.86 5.70
CA GLU A 233 -12.25 9.95 5.50
C GLU A 233 -12.34 8.92 6.63
N VAL A 234 -11.20 8.41 7.10
CA VAL A 234 -11.15 7.46 8.23
C VAL A 234 -11.51 8.14 9.55
N LYS A 235 -11.13 9.40 9.78
CA LYS A 235 -11.56 10.17 10.94
C LYS A 235 -13.08 10.31 10.97
N GLY A 236 -13.70 10.65 9.83
CA GLY A 236 -15.16 10.73 9.72
C GLY A 236 -15.84 9.39 10.03
N LEU A 237 -15.29 8.26 9.53
CA LEU A 237 -15.81 6.94 9.86
C LEU A 237 -15.63 6.59 11.36
N CYS A 238 -14.52 6.99 11.98
CA CYS A 238 -14.30 6.77 13.41
C CYS A 238 -15.33 7.51 14.25
N GLU A 239 -15.71 8.73 13.87
CA GLU A 239 -16.77 9.50 14.53
C GLU A 239 -18.14 8.83 14.35
N GLU A 240 -18.49 8.43 13.13
CA GLU A 240 -19.74 7.78 12.80
C GLU A 240 -19.93 6.44 13.52
N TYR A 241 -18.87 5.62 13.56
CA TYR A 241 -18.89 4.27 14.14
C TYR A 241 -18.38 4.21 15.58
N ALA A 242 -18.14 5.35 16.24
CA ALA A 242 -17.63 5.44 17.60
C ALA A 242 -16.36 4.58 17.86
N MET A 243 -15.44 4.56 16.89
CA MET A 243 -14.16 3.86 16.99
C MET A 243 -13.03 4.82 17.37
N ASN A 244 -12.05 4.33 18.14
CA ASN A 244 -10.89 5.14 18.49
C ASN A 244 -9.97 5.32 17.27
N PHE A 245 -9.81 6.58 16.83
CA PHE A 245 -9.01 6.90 15.64
C PHE A 245 -7.53 6.48 15.79
N GLU A 246 -6.89 6.69 16.95
CA GLU A 246 -5.49 6.33 17.16
C GLU A 246 -5.27 4.80 17.05
N GLU A 247 -6.24 4.02 17.48
CA GLU A 247 -6.22 2.56 17.32
C GLU A 247 -6.38 2.16 15.85
N VAL A 248 -7.34 2.77 15.14
CA VAL A 248 -7.55 2.54 13.70
C VAL A 248 -6.29 2.90 12.92
N LYS A 249 -5.67 4.03 13.26
CA LYS A 249 -4.41 4.48 12.68
C LYS A 249 -3.29 3.46 12.89
N ALA A 250 -3.09 3.00 14.11
CA ALA A 250 -2.06 2.02 14.42
C ALA A 250 -2.23 0.69 13.69
N TRP A 251 -3.48 0.28 13.43
CA TRP A 251 -3.77 -0.98 12.78
C TRP A 251 -3.73 -0.93 11.26
N TYR A 252 -4.17 0.17 10.62
CA TYR A 252 -4.53 0.17 9.19
C TYR A 252 -3.94 1.32 8.37
N ASP A 253 -3.29 2.29 9.01
CA ASP A 253 -2.58 3.39 8.33
C ASP A 253 -1.27 2.93 7.68
N GLY A 254 -0.58 3.85 7.03
CA GLY A 254 0.84 3.73 6.72
C GLY A 254 1.18 3.57 5.26
N TYR A 255 0.23 3.67 4.33
CA TYR A 255 0.57 3.83 2.92
C TYR A 255 0.77 5.32 2.64
N ASP A 256 2.04 5.76 2.69
CA ASP A 256 2.43 7.15 2.48
C ASP A 256 2.57 7.41 0.97
N LEU A 257 1.56 8.06 0.38
CA LEU A 257 1.54 8.39 -1.04
C LEU A 257 1.80 9.88 -1.25
N ILE A 258 2.88 10.20 -1.95
CA ILE A 258 3.29 11.58 -2.22
C ILE A 258 2.95 11.91 -3.66
N SER A 259 2.03 12.87 -3.84
CA SER A 259 1.68 13.43 -5.13
C SER A 259 2.57 14.65 -5.41
N LEU A 260 3.56 14.49 -6.26
CA LEU A 260 4.42 15.57 -6.68
C LEU A 260 3.69 16.47 -7.70
N SER A 261 3.64 17.76 -7.47
CA SER A 261 2.93 18.70 -8.32
C SER A 261 3.62 20.05 -8.38
N ARG A 262 3.56 20.71 -9.54
CA ARG A 262 4.07 22.10 -9.72
C ARG A 262 3.41 23.12 -8.79
N PHE A 263 2.29 22.78 -8.16
CA PHE A 263 1.56 23.65 -7.22
C PHE A 263 1.86 23.32 -5.75
N GLY A 264 2.84 22.46 -5.50
CA GLY A 264 3.23 21.95 -4.21
C GLY A 264 2.91 20.46 -4.07
N ASP A 265 3.77 19.77 -3.30
CA ASP A 265 3.63 18.35 -3.05
C ASP A 265 2.54 18.12 -2.03
N LYS A 266 1.68 17.14 -2.28
CA LYS A 266 0.65 16.69 -1.35
C LYS A 266 1.00 15.31 -0.85
N ARG A 267 0.99 15.14 0.46
CA ARG A 267 1.16 13.85 1.12
C ARG A 267 -0.17 13.33 1.60
N TYR A 268 -0.45 12.08 1.29
CA TYR A 268 -1.65 11.38 1.69
C TYR A 268 -1.27 10.15 2.52
N SER A 269 -1.79 10.08 3.74
CA SER A 269 -1.80 8.86 4.53
C SER A 269 -3.01 8.04 4.09
N ILE A 270 -2.76 6.89 3.48
CA ILE A 270 -3.78 6.04 2.87
C ILE A 270 -3.93 4.75 3.68
N TYR A 271 -5.18 4.39 3.93
CA TYR A 271 -5.60 3.20 4.68
C TYR A 271 -6.18 2.14 3.74
N SER A 272 -6.04 0.87 4.11
CA SER A 272 -6.71 -0.24 3.41
C SER A 272 -8.22 -0.17 3.62
N PRO A 273 -9.05 0.05 2.58
CA PRO A 273 -10.50 0.15 2.73
C PRO A 273 -11.13 -1.09 3.35
N LYS A 274 -10.68 -2.28 2.93
CA LYS A 274 -11.24 -3.55 3.42
C LYS A 274 -11.05 -3.70 4.91
N SER A 275 -9.87 -3.38 5.42
CA SER A 275 -9.53 -3.54 6.83
C SER A 275 -10.28 -2.52 7.69
N VAL A 276 -10.35 -1.27 7.24
CA VAL A 276 -11.12 -0.22 7.92
C VAL A 276 -12.60 -0.56 7.97
N VAL A 277 -13.22 -0.92 6.83
CA VAL A 277 -14.64 -1.29 6.78
C VAL A 277 -14.97 -2.46 7.70
N GLU A 278 -14.17 -3.53 7.68
CA GLU A 278 -14.39 -4.69 8.56
C GLU A 278 -14.25 -4.33 10.04
N ALA A 279 -13.28 -3.49 10.39
CA ALA A 279 -13.09 -3.02 11.76
C ALA A 279 -14.28 -2.19 12.25
N MET A 280 -14.77 -1.24 11.42
CA MET A 280 -15.94 -0.41 11.72
C MET A 280 -17.19 -1.27 11.94
N LEU A 281 -17.52 -2.14 10.96
CA LEU A 281 -18.74 -2.96 11.02
C LEU A 281 -18.72 -4.00 12.14
N ARG A 282 -17.53 -4.49 12.55
CA ARG A 282 -17.40 -5.48 13.62
C ARG A 282 -17.10 -4.88 14.99
N HIS A 283 -16.83 -3.59 15.07
CA HIS A 283 -16.31 -2.93 16.27
C HIS A 283 -15.12 -3.68 16.89
N LYS A 284 -14.21 -4.19 16.04
CA LYS A 284 -13.09 -5.03 16.47
C LYS A 284 -11.87 -4.81 15.57
N PHE A 285 -10.71 -4.61 16.18
CA PHE A 285 -9.42 -4.62 15.48
C PHE A 285 -8.93 -6.03 15.20
N GLY A 286 -8.27 -6.24 14.07
CA GLY A 286 -7.74 -7.54 13.68
C GLY A 286 -7.17 -7.50 12.26
N THR A 287 -6.67 -8.67 11.81
CA THR A 287 -6.18 -8.86 10.46
C THR A 287 -7.34 -9.22 9.53
N TYR A 288 -7.68 -8.33 8.61
CA TYR A 288 -8.78 -8.49 7.65
C TYR A 288 -8.30 -8.52 6.20
N TRP A 289 -7.13 -7.93 5.94
CA TRP A 289 -6.56 -7.83 4.61
C TRP A 289 -6.17 -9.20 4.05
N ASN A 290 -5.60 -10.07 4.88
CA ASN A 290 -5.05 -11.39 4.53
C ASN A 290 -6.08 -12.51 4.31
N ARG A 291 -7.37 -12.30 4.58
CA ARG A 291 -8.39 -13.36 4.42
C ARG A 291 -8.51 -13.93 3.00
N THR A 292 -7.78 -13.38 2.05
CA THR A 292 -7.77 -13.78 0.63
C THR A 292 -6.39 -13.84 0.00
N GLU A 293 -5.37 -13.29 0.66
CA GLU A 293 -3.95 -13.50 0.33
C GLU A 293 -3.28 -14.02 1.59
N THR A 294 -2.74 -15.22 1.52
CA THR A 294 -2.11 -15.86 2.65
C THR A 294 -0.71 -15.27 2.85
N TYR A 295 -0.20 -15.26 4.09
CA TYR A 295 1.22 -15.03 4.39
C TYR A 295 2.16 -15.91 3.53
N GLU A 296 1.63 -16.98 2.92
CA GLU A 296 2.35 -17.85 1.99
C GLU A 296 2.86 -17.08 0.76
N ALA A 297 2.10 -16.12 0.23
CA ALA A 297 2.57 -15.29 -0.87
C ALA A 297 3.76 -14.42 -0.44
N LEU A 298 3.67 -13.77 0.73
CA LEU A 298 4.79 -13.01 1.31
C LEU A 298 6.01 -13.92 1.55
N LYS A 299 5.78 -15.11 2.11
CA LYS A 299 6.82 -16.10 2.42
C LYS A 299 7.66 -16.46 1.20
N ILE A 300 7.04 -16.68 0.03
CA ILE A 300 7.75 -17.01 -1.22
C ILE A 300 8.81 -15.95 -1.53
N TYR A 301 8.50 -14.68 -1.38
CA TYR A 301 9.42 -13.58 -1.71
C TYR A 301 10.50 -13.38 -0.64
N ILE A 302 10.15 -13.40 0.64
CA ILE A 302 11.14 -13.19 1.71
C ILE A 302 12.06 -14.41 1.92
N GLN A 303 11.68 -15.59 1.43
CA GLN A 303 12.53 -16.78 1.40
C GLN A 303 13.55 -16.77 0.27
N MET A 304 13.43 -15.88 -0.71
CA MET A 304 14.44 -15.76 -1.75
C MET A 304 15.79 -15.43 -1.13
N ASN A 305 16.79 -16.26 -1.42
CA ASN A 305 18.14 -16.07 -0.86
C ASN A 305 18.89 -14.94 -1.60
N MET A 306 18.34 -13.71 -1.47
CA MET A 306 18.94 -12.49 -2.00
C MET A 306 19.81 -11.84 -0.93
N ASP A 307 21.03 -11.44 -1.31
CA ASP A 307 21.96 -10.79 -0.39
C ASP A 307 21.34 -9.53 0.26
N GLY A 308 21.34 -9.48 1.59
CA GLY A 308 20.77 -8.41 2.40
C GLY A 308 19.23 -8.36 2.49
N LEU A 309 18.50 -9.31 1.89
CA LEU A 309 17.02 -9.31 1.98
C LEU A 309 16.53 -9.64 3.39
N LYS A 310 17.11 -10.67 4.03
CA LYS A 310 16.79 -11.03 5.41
C LYS A 310 17.04 -9.87 6.37
N ASP A 311 18.18 -9.21 6.23
CA ASP A 311 18.58 -8.05 7.04
C ASP A 311 17.57 -6.91 6.89
N SER A 312 17.17 -6.63 5.64
CA SER A 312 16.18 -5.60 5.33
C SER A 312 14.83 -5.88 6.00
N VAL A 313 14.37 -7.14 5.99
CA VAL A 313 13.11 -7.52 6.65
C VAL A 313 13.22 -7.35 8.17
N ILE A 314 14.34 -7.76 8.77
CA ILE A 314 14.58 -7.59 10.21
C ILE A 314 14.61 -6.10 10.59
N GLN A 315 15.29 -5.27 9.82
CA GLN A 315 15.32 -3.83 10.02
C GLN A 315 13.91 -3.22 9.97
N MET A 316 13.10 -3.61 8.97
CA MET A 316 11.72 -3.11 8.85
C MET A 316 10.82 -3.61 9.98
N LEU A 317 11.00 -4.84 10.47
CA LEU A 317 10.31 -5.34 11.68
C LEU A 317 10.72 -4.55 12.92
N ALA A 318 11.97 -4.15 13.02
CA ALA A 318 12.44 -3.22 14.06
C ALA A 318 11.85 -1.80 13.88
N GLY A 319 11.19 -1.51 12.75
CA GLY A 319 10.58 -0.21 12.40
C GLY A 319 11.55 0.75 11.72
N GLU A 320 12.71 0.24 11.26
CA GLU A 320 13.64 1.03 10.45
C GLU A 320 13.21 1.01 8.98
N GLY A 321 13.37 2.16 8.30
CA GLY A 321 13.17 2.23 6.86
C GLY A 321 14.43 1.75 6.12
N VAL A 322 14.25 0.93 5.11
CA VAL A 322 15.32 0.42 4.25
C VAL A 322 15.32 1.18 2.93
N ARG A 323 16.46 1.75 2.58
CA ARG A 323 16.62 2.44 1.29
C ARG A 323 16.69 1.43 0.15
N ILE A 324 15.94 1.68 -0.93
CA ILE A 324 15.89 0.85 -2.12
C ILE A 324 15.95 1.68 -3.40
N ASN A 325 16.37 1.04 -4.49
CA ASN A 325 16.28 1.58 -5.84
C ASN A 325 15.12 0.91 -6.59
N THR A 326 14.01 1.61 -6.75
CA THR A 326 12.83 1.10 -7.47
C THR A 326 13.01 1.07 -9.00
N GLY A 327 14.04 1.73 -9.53
CA GLY A 327 14.28 1.88 -10.97
C GLY A 327 14.73 0.58 -11.66
N THR A 328 15.30 -0.38 -10.93
CA THR A 328 15.78 -1.67 -11.45
C THR A 328 14.68 -2.71 -11.63
N PHE A 329 13.54 -2.54 -10.95
CA PHE A 329 12.44 -3.47 -11.01
C PHE A 329 11.83 -3.56 -12.42
N SER A 330 11.72 -4.79 -12.94
CA SER A 330 11.21 -5.07 -14.30
C SER A 330 9.69 -5.11 -14.40
N ASN A 331 8.98 -4.80 -13.31
CA ASN A 331 7.52 -4.85 -13.20
C ASN A 331 6.95 -6.25 -13.50
N ASP A 332 7.64 -7.30 -13.07
CA ASP A 332 7.16 -8.69 -13.13
C ASP A 332 7.41 -9.44 -11.81
N MET A 333 6.91 -10.68 -11.72
CA MET A 333 6.95 -11.47 -10.48
C MET A 333 8.06 -12.54 -10.48
N THR A 334 8.95 -12.54 -11.46
CA THR A 334 9.95 -13.63 -11.65
C THR A 334 11.36 -13.16 -11.96
N THR A 335 11.53 -11.92 -12.40
CA THR A 335 12.82 -11.38 -12.80
C THR A 335 13.36 -10.47 -11.70
N PHE A 336 14.07 -11.03 -10.74
CA PHE A 336 14.70 -10.30 -9.65
C PHE A 336 16.22 -10.43 -9.76
N ALA A 337 16.92 -9.32 -9.83
CA ALA A 337 18.38 -9.25 -9.83
C ALA A 337 18.92 -8.93 -8.42
N THR A 338 18.17 -8.17 -7.64
CA THR A 338 18.57 -7.69 -6.32
C THR A 338 17.43 -7.77 -5.32
N LYS A 339 17.74 -7.60 -4.01
CA LYS A 339 16.73 -7.44 -2.97
C LYS A 339 15.79 -6.26 -3.23
N ASP A 340 16.27 -5.20 -3.90
CA ASP A 340 15.49 -4.00 -4.17
C ASP A 340 14.32 -4.30 -5.12
N ASP A 341 14.52 -5.22 -6.08
CA ASP A 341 13.45 -5.66 -6.97
C ASP A 341 12.34 -6.40 -6.20
N VAL A 342 12.74 -7.29 -5.28
CA VAL A 342 11.80 -8.01 -4.41
C VAL A 342 11.04 -7.05 -3.50
N LEU A 343 11.75 -6.11 -2.86
CA LEU A 343 11.14 -5.12 -1.98
C LEU A 343 10.21 -4.18 -2.74
N THR A 344 10.57 -3.81 -3.99
CA THR A 344 9.69 -3.01 -4.85
C THR A 344 8.42 -3.77 -5.23
N LEU A 345 8.52 -5.07 -5.55
CA LEU A 345 7.33 -5.91 -5.75
C LEU A 345 6.44 -5.92 -4.51
N LEU A 346 7.02 -6.07 -3.31
CA LEU A 346 6.27 -6.07 -2.06
C LEU A 346 5.55 -4.73 -1.79
N VAL A 347 6.08 -3.60 -2.30
CA VAL A 347 5.37 -2.31 -2.30
C VAL A 347 4.12 -2.38 -3.18
N HIS A 348 4.23 -2.89 -4.41
CA HIS A 348 3.08 -3.01 -5.33
C HIS A 348 2.03 -4.00 -4.84
N LEU A 349 2.45 -5.07 -4.15
CA LEU A 349 1.54 -6.03 -3.51
C LEU A 349 0.88 -5.49 -2.24
N GLY A 350 1.39 -4.39 -1.65
CA GLY A 350 0.86 -3.77 -0.45
C GLY A 350 1.43 -4.30 0.87
N TYR A 351 2.49 -5.11 0.83
CA TYR A 351 3.20 -5.56 2.05
C TYR A 351 4.18 -4.51 2.58
N LEU A 352 4.57 -3.55 1.74
CA LEU A 352 5.43 -2.43 2.11
C LEU A 352 4.82 -1.12 1.62
N THR A 353 5.21 -0.03 2.26
CA THR A 353 5.01 1.33 1.75
C THR A 353 6.34 1.91 1.32
N TYR A 354 6.33 2.83 0.37
CA TYR A 354 7.51 3.50 -0.17
C TYR A 354 7.37 5.01 -0.02
N ASN A 355 8.38 5.63 0.55
CA ASN A 355 8.47 7.07 0.63
C ASN A 355 9.46 7.58 -0.44
N SER A 356 8.96 8.32 -1.42
CA SER A 356 9.74 8.79 -2.57
C SER A 356 10.75 9.89 -2.24
N GLU A 357 10.57 10.63 -1.13
CA GLU A 357 11.51 11.67 -0.70
C GLU A 357 12.78 11.06 -0.07
N THR A 358 12.60 10.00 0.74
CA THR A 358 13.69 9.33 1.44
C THR A 358 14.21 8.09 0.71
N GLU A 359 13.52 7.65 -0.34
CA GLU A 359 13.76 6.40 -1.08
C GLU A 359 13.75 5.16 -0.17
N LYS A 360 12.95 5.20 0.92
CA LYS A 360 12.88 4.12 1.91
C LYS A 360 11.55 3.37 1.83
N VAL A 361 11.64 2.07 2.11
CA VAL A 361 10.47 1.21 2.34
C VAL A 361 10.36 0.88 3.82
N THR A 362 9.11 0.73 4.28
CA THR A 362 8.77 0.30 5.65
C THR A 362 7.57 -0.63 5.63
N ILE A 363 7.39 -1.41 6.68
CA ILE A 363 6.14 -2.14 6.92
C ILE A 363 5.07 -1.12 7.34
N PRO A 364 3.92 -1.04 6.63
CA PRO A 364 3.01 0.10 6.78
C PRO A 364 2.33 0.17 8.14
N ASN A 365 1.90 -0.97 8.70
CA ASN A 365 1.05 -0.96 9.88
C ASN A 365 1.10 -2.28 10.67
N LYS A 366 0.35 -2.32 11.78
CA LYS A 366 0.28 -3.48 12.68
C LYS A 366 -0.32 -4.72 12.00
N GLU A 367 -1.32 -4.55 11.14
CA GLU A 367 -1.94 -5.65 10.40
C GLU A 367 -0.92 -6.36 9.51
N VAL A 368 -0.20 -5.61 8.69
CA VAL A 368 0.83 -6.16 7.77
C VAL A 368 2.04 -6.69 8.56
N SER A 369 2.43 -6.02 9.65
CA SER A 369 3.50 -6.51 10.54
C SER A 369 3.19 -7.90 11.08
N GLN A 370 1.91 -8.18 11.42
CA GLN A 370 1.49 -9.51 11.86
C GLN A 370 1.66 -10.57 10.75
N GLU A 371 1.45 -10.20 9.48
CA GLU A 371 1.67 -11.11 8.34
C GLU A 371 3.15 -11.48 8.18
N TYR A 372 4.06 -10.51 8.38
CA TYR A 372 5.50 -10.81 8.42
C TYR A 372 5.85 -11.79 9.54
N LEU A 373 5.31 -11.60 10.75
CA LEU A 373 5.53 -12.53 11.85
C LEU A 373 4.98 -13.92 11.56
N ASN A 374 3.77 -14.00 10.98
CA ASN A 374 3.17 -15.29 10.58
C ASN A 374 4.03 -16.00 9.52
N ALA A 375 4.54 -15.27 8.53
CA ALA A 375 5.43 -15.82 7.52
C ALA A 375 6.73 -16.34 8.15
N ILE A 376 7.38 -15.53 8.98
CA ILE A 376 8.66 -15.85 9.63
C ILE A 376 8.52 -17.03 10.60
N SER A 377 7.40 -17.16 11.32
CA SER A 377 7.16 -18.26 12.26
C SER A 377 7.18 -19.64 11.60
N THR A 378 6.95 -19.71 10.28
CA THR A 378 7.00 -20.96 9.50
C THR A 378 8.32 -21.15 8.74
N MET A 379 9.31 -20.28 8.98
CA MET A 379 10.63 -20.30 8.37
C MET A 379 11.71 -20.63 9.42
N ASP A 380 12.94 -20.92 8.98
CA ASP A 380 14.10 -21.15 9.87
C ASP A 380 14.68 -19.81 10.42
N TRP A 381 13.80 -18.92 10.85
CA TRP A 381 14.19 -17.63 11.49
C TRP A 381 13.88 -17.67 12.99
N HIS A 382 14.20 -18.79 13.62
CA HIS A 382 13.88 -19.06 15.02
C HIS A 382 14.43 -18.01 15.99
N GLU A 383 15.62 -17.46 15.69
CA GLU A 383 16.26 -16.41 16.49
C GLU A 383 15.43 -15.12 16.51
N VAL A 384 14.87 -14.71 15.37
CA VAL A 384 14.03 -13.51 15.28
C VAL A 384 12.72 -13.72 16.05
N MET A 385 12.08 -14.86 15.87
CA MET A 385 10.84 -15.20 16.59
C MET A 385 11.06 -15.25 18.09
N ARG A 386 12.16 -15.85 18.55
CA ARG A 386 12.51 -15.91 19.97
C ARG A 386 12.72 -14.51 20.57
N SER A 387 13.38 -13.61 19.83
CA SER A 387 13.55 -12.23 20.25
C SER A 387 12.22 -11.49 20.37
N VAL A 388 11.30 -11.68 19.41
CA VAL A 388 9.96 -11.09 19.47
C VAL A 388 9.16 -11.66 20.67
N GLU A 389 9.20 -12.97 20.93
CA GLU A 389 8.52 -13.60 22.05
C GLU A 389 9.07 -13.13 23.41
N ASN A 390 10.40 -12.98 23.52
CA ASN A 390 11.06 -12.49 24.73
C ASN A 390 10.82 -10.99 24.97
N SER A 391 10.46 -10.22 23.95
CA SER A 391 10.25 -8.77 24.08
C SER A 391 9.15 -8.40 25.08
N ARG A 392 8.15 -9.28 25.32
CA ARG A 392 7.14 -9.08 26.36
C ARG A 392 7.76 -9.01 27.74
N LYS A 393 8.64 -9.97 28.06
CA LYS A 393 9.33 -10.02 29.35
C LYS A 393 10.22 -8.79 29.55
N LEU A 394 10.80 -8.31 28.45
CA LEU A 394 11.66 -7.12 28.49
C LEU A 394 10.89 -5.84 28.79
N VAL A 395 9.69 -5.69 28.20
CA VAL A 395 8.80 -4.56 28.51
C VAL A 395 8.35 -4.61 29.97
N GLU A 396 8.02 -5.79 30.49
CA GLU A 396 7.67 -6.00 31.90
C GLU A 396 8.85 -5.66 32.83
N ALA A 397 10.07 -6.08 32.48
CA ALA A 397 11.29 -5.72 33.21
C ALA A 397 11.53 -4.20 33.24
N LEU A 398 11.28 -3.52 32.12
CA LEU A 398 11.37 -2.06 32.03
C LEU A 398 10.38 -1.37 33.00
N TRP A 399 9.12 -1.83 33.02
CA TRP A 399 8.11 -1.29 33.95
C TRP A 399 8.47 -1.52 35.42
N ASN A 400 9.07 -2.66 35.71
CA ASN A 400 9.54 -3.02 37.05
C ASN A 400 10.89 -2.37 37.42
N GLN A 401 11.48 -1.57 36.54
CA GLN A 401 12.77 -0.91 36.72
C GLN A 401 13.92 -1.92 36.94
N ASP A 402 13.79 -3.14 36.43
CA ASP A 402 14.84 -4.15 36.50
C ASP A 402 15.89 -3.93 35.37
N ALA A 403 16.81 -2.97 35.63
CA ALA A 403 17.83 -2.60 34.68
C ALA A 403 18.76 -3.78 34.29
N LYS A 404 18.97 -4.75 35.19
CA LYS A 404 19.78 -5.95 34.89
C LYS A 404 19.07 -6.88 33.92
N ALA A 405 17.78 -7.13 34.14
CA ALA A 405 16.99 -7.95 33.24
C ALA A 405 16.85 -7.28 31.85
N VAL A 406 16.73 -5.94 31.81
CA VAL A 406 16.70 -5.18 30.55
C VAL A 406 18.02 -5.33 29.80
N ALA A 407 19.16 -5.10 30.45
CA ALA A 407 20.49 -5.24 29.84
C ALA A 407 20.72 -6.67 29.30
N ALA A 408 20.46 -7.70 30.12
CA ALA A 408 20.59 -9.09 29.72
C ALA A 408 19.65 -9.48 28.57
N GLY A 409 18.41 -8.97 28.56
CA GLY A 409 17.46 -9.24 27.50
C GLY A 409 17.90 -8.64 26.16
N ILE A 410 18.48 -7.42 26.16
CA ILE A 410 19.05 -6.79 24.98
C ILE A 410 20.28 -7.57 24.48
N GLU A 411 21.16 -7.99 25.38
CA GLU A 411 22.32 -8.80 25.05
C GLU A 411 21.94 -10.11 24.37
N ASN A 412 20.93 -10.81 24.89
CA ASN A 412 20.39 -12.02 24.25
C ASN A 412 19.89 -11.77 22.81
N VAL A 413 19.19 -10.66 22.58
CA VAL A 413 18.73 -10.30 21.22
C VAL A 413 19.94 -10.02 20.30
N HIS A 414 20.94 -9.35 20.80
CA HIS A 414 22.16 -9.08 20.07
C HIS A 414 22.93 -10.35 19.71
N ASP A 415 23.09 -11.26 20.65
CA ASP A 415 23.81 -12.53 20.45
C ASP A 415 23.05 -13.51 19.53
N GLU A 416 21.72 -13.55 19.65
CA GLU A 416 20.87 -14.41 18.84
C GLU A 416 20.78 -13.96 17.37
N ILE A 417 20.78 -12.66 17.12
CA ILE A 417 20.67 -12.10 15.78
C ILE A 417 22.04 -11.69 15.26
N SER A 418 22.83 -12.68 14.80
CA SER A 418 24.20 -12.49 14.30
C SER A 418 24.35 -11.48 13.15
N ILE A 419 23.24 -11.11 12.51
CA ILE A 419 23.14 -10.13 11.44
C ILE A 419 23.23 -8.70 11.94
N LEU A 420 22.83 -8.47 13.20
CA LEU A 420 22.95 -7.17 13.86
C LEU A 420 24.36 -7.00 14.44
N GLN A 421 25.40 -7.21 13.61
CA GLN A 421 26.74 -6.83 14.04
C GLN A 421 26.79 -5.34 14.23
N TYR A 422 27.02 -4.92 15.46
CA TYR A 422 27.14 -3.50 15.80
C TYR A 422 28.37 -2.90 15.14
N HIS A 423 28.12 -2.03 14.17
CA HIS A 423 29.15 -1.20 13.59
C HIS A 423 29.00 0.25 14.03
N ASP A 424 27.79 0.63 14.47
CA ASP A 424 27.42 2.01 14.82
C ASP A 424 26.20 2.07 15.76
N GLU A 425 25.82 3.27 16.14
CA GLU A 425 24.67 3.59 17.00
C GLU A 425 23.32 3.18 16.34
N ASN A 426 23.24 3.16 15.00
CA ASN A 426 22.03 2.74 14.27
C ASN A 426 21.78 1.24 14.44
N SER A 427 22.83 0.42 14.42
CA SER A 427 22.72 -1.02 14.66
C SER A 427 22.24 -1.32 16.08
N LEU A 428 22.72 -0.56 17.07
CA LEU A 428 22.23 -0.63 18.45
C LEU A 428 20.75 -0.25 18.53
N SER A 429 20.34 0.84 17.89
CA SER A 429 18.94 1.27 17.82
C SER A 429 18.04 0.18 17.26
N CYS A 430 18.43 -0.49 16.18
CA CYS A 430 17.68 -1.58 15.57
C CYS A 430 17.47 -2.75 16.54
N THR A 431 18.53 -3.16 17.25
CA THR A 431 18.45 -4.21 18.28
C THR A 431 17.49 -3.84 19.40
N ILE A 432 17.57 -2.60 19.90
CA ILE A 432 16.68 -2.12 20.98
C ILE A 432 15.22 -2.15 20.52
N HIS A 433 14.93 -1.70 19.31
CA HIS A 433 13.58 -1.73 18.78
C HIS A 433 13.02 -3.14 18.62
N LEU A 434 13.85 -4.09 18.24
CA LEU A 434 13.43 -5.50 18.14
C LEU A 434 13.26 -6.12 19.54
N ALA A 435 14.17 -5.81 20.46
CA ALA A 435 14.09 -6.21 21.87
C ALA A 435 12.81 -5.72 22.54
N PHE A 436 12.35 -4.51 22.19
CA PHE A 436 11.10 -3.93 22.66
C PHE A 436 9.95 -4.03 21.67
N TYR A 437 9.96 -5.00 20.75
CA TYR A 437 8.93 -5.15 19.72
C TYR A 437 7.51 -5.13 20.29
N PHE A 438 7.30 -5.82 21.43
CA PHE A 438 6.01 -5.94 22.10
C PHE A 438 5.53 -4.62 22.74
N ALA A 439 6.41 -3.66 22.98
CA ALA A 439 6.03 -2.34 23.47
C ALA A 439 5.02 -1.63 22.57
N ARG A 440 5.00 -1.94 21.29
CA ARG A 440 4.03 -1.40 20.31
C ARG A 440 2.56 -1.72 20.62
N GLU A 441 2.29 -2.70 21.45
CA GLU A 441 0.93 -2.97 21.93
C GLU A 441 0.44 -1.88 22.89
N TYR A 442 1.35 -1.34 23.70
CA TYR A 442 1.04 -0.40 24.77
C TYR A 442 1.35 1.05 24.43
N TYR A 443 2.30 1.25 23.50
CA TYR A 443 2.91 2.55 23.26
C TYR A 443 2.82 2.98 21.80
N THR A 444 2.73 4.29 21.60
CA THR A 444 3.20 4.96 20.39
C THR A 444 4.70 5.17 20.57
N ILE A 445 5.51 4.57 19.71
CA ILE A 445 6.98 4.69 19.77
C ILE A 445 7.41 5.77 18.79
N ILE A 446 8.08 6.80 19.32
CA ILE A 446 8.61 7.92 18.54
C ILE A 446 10.13 7.86 18.62
N ARG A 447 10.78 7.91 17.46
CA ARG A 447 12.22 8.01 17.33
C ARG A 447 12.61 9.46 17.16
N GLU A 448 13.82 9.81 17.64
CA GLU A 448 14.36 11.15 17.49
C GLU A 448 13.32 12.24 17.87
N LEU A 449 12.63 12.03 19.01
CA LEU A 449 11.65 13.01 19.46
C LEU A 449 12.34 14.37 19.66
N PRO A 450 11.94 15.44 18.91
CA PRO A 450 12.48 16.77 19.10
C PRO A 450 12.19 17.26 20.51
N THR A 451 13.22 17.61 21.24
CA THR A 451 13.14 18.13 22.58
C THR A 451 14.00 19.41 22.68
N GLY A 452 13.56 20.39 23.40
CA GLY A 452 14.06 21.78 23.39
C GLY A 452 15.55 22.05 23.14
N LYS A 453 16.48 21.09 23.36
CA LYS A 453 17.92 21.21 23.10
C LYS A 453 18.55 20.01 22.39
N GLY A 454 17.74 19.12 21.81
CA GLY A 454 18.21 17.93 21.09
C GLY A 454 17.08 16.95 20.77
N PHE A 455 17.44 15.71 20.47
CA PHE A 455 16.51 14.64 20.17
C PHE A 455 16.69 13.51 21.19
N ALA A 456 15.60 12.92 21.67
CA ALA A 456 15.62 11.68 22.43
C ALA A 456 15.64 10.51 21.44
N ASP A 457 16.53 9.53 21.62
CA ASP A 457 16.69 8.43 20.66
C ASP A 457 15.39 7.63 20.49
N ILE A 458 14.74 7.29 21.62
CA ILE A 458 13.46 6.57 21.61
C ILE A 458 12.55 7.14 22.70
N CYS A 459 11.32 7.46 22.33
CA CYS A 459 10.27 7.84 23.27
C CYS A 459 9.08 6.91 23.11
N MET A 460 8.61 6.33 24.22
CA MET A 460 7.43 5.45 24.26
C MET A 460 6.31 6.19 25.01
N ILE A 461 5.29 6.64 24.28
CA ILE A 461 4.13 7.34 24.83
C ILE A 461 3.00 6.35 24.99
N PRO A 462 2.44 6.15 26.21
CA PRO A 462 1.33 5.23 26.43
C PRO A 462 0.13 5.60 25.58
N ARG A 463 -0.51 4.61 24.96
CA ARG A 463 -1.79 4.80 24.27
C ARG A 463 -2.87 5.11 25.30
N LYS A 464 -3.91 5.85 24.91
CA LYS A 464 -4.98 6.27 25.83
C LYS A 464 -5.61 5.12 26.62
N ILE A 465 -5.75 3.94 25.99
CA ILE A 465 -6.29 2.73 26.65
C ILE A 465 -5.30 2.09 27.64
N HIS A 466 -4.05 2.49 27.62
CA HIS A 466 -2.96 2.03 28.48
C HIS A 466 -2.33 3.18 29.26
N ALA A 467 -3.13 4.21 29.60
CA ALA A 467 -2.68 5.38 30.34
C ALA A 467 -2.14 5.06 31.75
N ASP A 468 -2.38 3.85 32.25
CA ASP A 468 -1.81 3.31 33.49
C ASP A 468 -0.32 2.99 33.37
N LYS A 469 0.21 2.83 32.15
CA LYS A 469 1.63 2.52 31.92
C LYS A 469 2.49 3.78 31.97
N PRO A 470 3.76 3.67 32.41
CA PRO A 470 4.66 4.82 32.40
C PRO A 470 5.01 5.24 30.98
N ALA A 471 5.14 6.55 30.71
CA ALA A 471 5.88 7.00 29.56
C ALA A 471 7.36 6.68 29.75
N VAL A 472 8.10 6.43 28.66
CA VAL A 472 9.52 6.03 28.74
C VAL A 472 10.34 6.85 27.75
N ILE A 473 11.48 7.36 28.22
CA ILE A 473 12.52 7.93 27.36
C ILE A 473 13.74 7.01 27.45
N ILE A 474 14.20 6.54 26.30
CA ILE A 474 15.43 5.74 26.17
C ILE A 474 16.46 6.56 25.43
N GLU A 475 17.65 6.68 26.01
CA GLU A 475 18.84 7.27 25.38
C GLU A 475 19.92 6.18 25.23
N LEU A 476 20.47 6.09 24.04
CA LEU A 476 21.48 5.10 23.68
C LEU A 476 22.88 5.69 23.75
N LYS A 477 23.85 4.90 24.15
CA LYS A 477 25.26 5.24 24.15
C LYS A 477 26.08 4.10 23.58
N TRP A 478 27.14 4.49 22.93
CA TRP A 478 28.10 3.59 22.31
C TRP A 478 29.50 3.89 22.89
N ASP A 479 30.15 2.89 23.49
CA ASP A 479 31.46 3.02 24.13
C ASP A 479 31.54 4.18 25.15
N LYS A 480 30.43 4.41 25.90
CA LYS A 480 30.36 5.44 26.97
C LYS A 480 29.85 4.77 28.25
N ASP A 481 28.89 5.38 28.93
CA ASP A 481 28.25 4.82 30.12
C ASP A 481 26.74 5.10 30.11
N ALA A 482 25.97 4.25 30.77
CA ALA A 482 24.52 4.35 30.84
C ALA A 482 24.07 5.51 31.75
N GLU A 483 24.84 5.85 32.77
CA GLU A 483 24.61 6.99 33.66
C GLU A 483 24.72 8.31 32.89
N GLY A 484 25.68 8.41 31.95
CA GLY A 484 25.84 9.56 31.06
C GLY A 484 24.63 9.73 30.13
N ALA A 485 23.97 8.65 29.72
CA ALA A 485 22.71 8.72 28.98
C ALA A 485 21.59 9.38 29.80
N ILE A 486 21.41 8.96 31.05
CA ILE A 486 20.43 9.57 31.98
C ILE A 486 20.76 11.05 32.23
N ALA A 487 22.04 11.39 32.46
CA ALA A 487 22.47 12.77 32.63
C ALA A 487 22.12 13.63 31.41
N GLN A 488 22.32 13.11 30.20
CA GLN A 488 21.94 13.78 28.94
C GLN A 488 20.45 14.06 28.85
N ILE A 489 19.58 13.08 29.16
CA ILE A 489 18.12 13.26 29.16
C ILE A 489 17.72 14.43 30.07
N LYS A 490 18.31 14.50 31.27
CA LYS A 490 18.05 15.55 32.27
C LYS A 490 18.56 16.91 31.82
N GLU A 491 19.80 17.00 31.34
CA GLU A 491 20.45 18.24 30.88
C GLU A 491 19.70 18.87 29.68
N LYS A 492 19.34 18.08 28.70
CA LYS A 492 18.63 18.52 27.50
C LYS A 492 17.12 18.77 27.71
N LYS A 493 16.64 18.56 28.95
CA LYS A 493 15.23 18.80 29.35
C LYS A 493 14.22 18.04 28.48
N TYR A 494 14.51 16.81 28.10
CA TYR A 494 13.59 15.95 27.35
C TYR A 494 12.25 15.75 28.06
N VAL A 495 12.28 15.75 29.40
CA VAL A 495 11.10 15.61 30.26
C VAL A 495 10.05 16.70 29.99
N LYS A 496 10.45 17.91 29.55
CA LYS A 496 9.51 18.98 29.24
C LYS A 496 8.55 18.66 28.11
N SER A 497 8.96 17.84 27.16
CA SER A 497 8.10 17.40 26.04
C SER A 497 7.04 16.38 26.46
N LEU A 498 7.16 15.83 27.67
CA LEU A 498 6.24 14.83 28.25
C LEU A 498 5.62 15.33 29.56
N GLU A 499 5.40 16.65 29.70
CA GLU A 499 4.83 17.25 30.91
C GLU A 499 3.48 16.65 31.34
N ASP A 500 2.69 16.16 30.36
CA ASP A 500 1.39 15.52 30.61
C ASP A 500 1.51 14.15 31.31
N TYR A 501 2.73 13.56 31.34
CA TYR A 501 3.03 12.28 31.98
C TYR A 501 3.79 12.41 33.29
N LYS A 502 3.76 13.60 33.91
CA LYS A 502 4.40 13.87 35.19
C LYS A 502 3.96 12.90 36.27
N GLY A 503 4.92 12.32 36.99
CA GLY A 503 4.69 11.32 38.02
C GLY A 503 4.60 9.86 37.54
N ASN A 504 4.52 9.63 36.22
CA ASN A 504 4.55 8.30 35.64
C ASN A 504 5.49 8.23 34.42
N LEU A 505 6.75 8.64 34.60
CA LEU A 505 7.78 8.69 33.56
C LEU A 505 9.03 7.93 34.00
N LEU A 506 9.52 7.04 33.13
CA LEU A 506 10.79 6.34 33.28
C LEU A 506 11.82 6.88 32.29
N LEU A 507 13.06 7.05 32.79
CA LEU A 507 14.23 7.35 31.98
C LEU A 507 15.08 6.08 31.94
N ALA A 508 15.48 5.63 30.77
CA ALA A 508 16.34 4.48 30.59
C ALA A 508 17.59 4.89 29.78
N GLY A 509 18.76 4.73 30.37
CA GLY A 509 20.04 4.85 29.69
C GLY A 509 20.56 3.46 29.33
N ILE A 510 20.88 3.22 28.08
CA ILE A 510 21.40 1.94 27.59
C ILE A 510 22.73 2.21 26.89
N ASN A 511 23.79 1.49 27.31
CA ASN A 511 25.11 1.59 26.69
C ASN A 511 25.59 0.21 26.22
N TYR A 512 26.24 0.17 25.07
CA TYR A 512 27.01 -0.97 24.58
C TYR A 512 28.52 -0.66 24.69
N ASP A 513 29.25 -1.53 25.35
CA ASP A 513 30.71 -1.49 25.44
C ASP A 513 31.33 -2.42 24.40
N LYS A 514 32.04 -1.85 23.42
CA LYS A 514 32.65 -2.60 22.30
C LYS A 514 33.80 -3.51 22.75
N LYS A 515 34.48 -3.19 23.88
CA LYS A 515 35.62 -3.98 24.36
C LYS A 515 35.16 -5.23 25.08
N THR A 516 34.17 -5.10 25.94
CA THR A 516 33.60 -6.22 26.70
C THR A 516 32.50 -6.92 25.94
N LYS A 517 31.94 -6.28 24.90
CA LYS A 517 30.77 -6.72 24.12
C LYS A 517 29.52 -6.92 24.98
N THR A 518 29.36 -6.10 26.00
CA THR A 518 28.26 -6.18 26.96
C THR A 518 27.37 -4.95 26.93
N HIS A 519 26.12 -5.13 27.32
CA HIS A 519 25.17 -4.05 27.50
C HIS A 519 25.06 -3.68 28.98
N THR A 520 24.91 -2.40 29.23
CA THR A 520 24.56 -1.88 30.56
C THR A 520 23.31 -1.02 30.45
N CYS A 521 22.47 -1.06 31.47
CA CYS A 521 21.25 -0.29 31.55
C CYS A 521 21.12 0.37 32.91
N VAL A 522 20.64 1.61 32.93
CA VAL A 522 20.22 2.32 34.13
C VAL A 522 18.79 2.82 33.91
N ILE A 523 17.92 2.62 34.89
CA ILE A 523 16.53 3.06 34.83
C ILE A 523 16.24 3.93 36.04
N GLU A 524 15.67 5.10 35.80
CA GLU A 524 15.25 6.02 36.85
C GLU A 524 13.78 6.42 36.65
N LYS A 525 13.03 6.45 37.75
CA LYS A 525 11.70 7.03 37.77
C LYS A 525 11.79 8.52 38.07
N VAL A 526 11.10 9.32 37.26
CA VAL A 526 11.04 10.77 37.50
C VAL A 526 9.96 11.05 38.54
N GLU A 527 10.36 11.44 39.73
CA GLU A 527 9.49 12.02 40.74
C GLU A 527 9.43 13.54 40.48
N LEU A 528 8.28 14.02 40.03
CA LEU A 528 8.01 15.43 39.75
C LEU A 528 7.00 16.02 40.71
#